data_62642f00544d6e89477c2464ae0a741f
#
_entry.id   62642f00544d6e89477c2464ae0a741f
#
_cell.length_a   1.000
_cell.length_b   1.000
_cell.length_c   1.000
_cell.angle_alpha   90.00
_cell.angle_beta   90.00
_cell.angle_gamma   90.00
#
_symmetry.space_group_name_H-M   'P 1'
#
loop_
_entity.id
_entity.type
_entity.pdbx_description
1 polymer ?
#
loop_
_entity_poly.entity_id
_entity_poly.type
_entity_poly.pdbx_seq_one_letter_code
_entity_poly.pdbx_strand_id
1 'polypeptide(L)'
;MSSPQAIPEPTASGAATVTMRFEVTVIPVRDVDRAKAFYQGLGWRLDADFPVSADYRVVQFTPPGSPASIQFGTGMTALAPGSMKDMFLIVDDLDAAREELSRLGADVSDVWHGKGVNAGPAERAPGPDPDGNSYRSFASFSDPDGNRWLLQEIKQRLPGRV
;
A
#
# COMPACT_ATOMS: atom_id res chain seq x y z
N MET A 1 -26.02 13.53 -17.59
CA MET A 1 -25.88 13.20 -16.15
C MET A 1 -25.84 11.70 -16.01
N SER A 2 -24.67 11.14 -15.73
CA SER A 2 -24.55 9.70 -15.49
C SER A 2 -24.99 9.41 -14.06
N SER A 3 -26.04 8.61 -13.91
CA SER A 3 -26.48 8.10 -12.61
C SER A 3 -25.34 7.34 -11.95
N PRO A 4 -25.10 7.48 -10.63
CA PRO A 4 -24.15 6.65 -9.95
C PRO A 4 -24.56 5.18 -10.09
N GLN A 5 -23.67 4.36 -10.62
CA GLN A 5 -23.86 2.91 -10.64
C GLN A 5 -23.99 2.43 -9.19
N ALA A 6 -25.17 1.86 -8.87
CA ALA A 6 -25.37 1.24 -7.59
C ALA A 6 -24.38 0.07 -7.44
N ILE A 7 -23.64 0.07 -6.34
CA ILE A 7 -22.79 -1.06 -5.96
C ILE A 7 -23.75 -2.20 -5.63
N PRO A 8 -23.61 -3.38 -6.28
CA PRO A 8 -24.49 -4.51 -5.97
C PRO A 8 -24.34 -4.89 -4.50
N GLU A 9 -25.45 -4.99 -3.80
CA GLU A 9 -25.43 -5.54 -2.45
C GLU A 9 -24.92 -6.99 -2.47
N PRO A 10 -24.09 -7.39 -1.52
CA PRO A 10 -23.64 -8.78 -1.45
C PRO A 10 -24.84 -9.69 -1.28
N THR A 11 -25.08 -10.56 -2.25
CA THR A 11 -26.13 -11.57 -2.16
C THR A 11 -25.79 -12.55 -1.03
N ALA A 12 -26.68 -12.70 -0.07
CA ALA A 12 -26.50 -13.47 1.16
C ALA A 12 -26.38 -15.00 0.96
N SER A 13 -26.54 -15.51 -0.26
CA SER A 13 -26.43 -16.95 -0.54
C SER A 13 -24.95 -17.34 -0.76
N GLY A 14 -24.39 -18.14 0.15
CA GLY A 14 -23.02 -18.64 0.08
C GLY A 14 -22.00 -17.82 0.85
N ALA A 15 -22.44 -16.99 1.81
CA ALA A 15 -21.53 -16.24 2.68
C ALA A 15 -20.66 -17.20 3.50
N ALA A 16 -19.36 -16.93 3.54
CA ALA A 16 -18.42 -17.65 4.38
C ALA A 16 -18.77 -17.49 5.86
N THR A 17 -18.78 -18.59 6.61
CA THR A 17 -19.09 -18.60 8.05
C THR A 17 -17.84 -18.54 8.93
N VAL A 18 -16.67 -18.75 8.36
CA VAL A 18 -15.39 -18.71 9.04
C VAL A 18 -14.76 -17.34 8.88
N THR A 19 -14.35 -16.73 9.98
CA THR A 19 -13.63 -15.45 9.95
C THR A 19 -12.24 -15.63 9.33
N MET A 20 -11.95 -14.84 8.32
CA MET A 20 -10.63 -14.77 7.68
C MET A 20 -10.17 -13.31 7.68
N ARG A 21 -8.95 -13.07 8.21
CA ARG A 21 -8.34 -11.74 8.23
C ARG A 21 -7.07 -11.77 7.40
N PHE A 22 -6.91 -10.75 6.57
CA PHE A 22 -5.65 -10.59 5.86
C PHE A 22 -4.57 -10.18 6.88
N GLU A 23 -3.52 -10.98 7.01
CA GLU A 23 -2.47 -10.77 8.01
C GLU A 23 -1.23 -10.13 7.39
N VAL A 24 -0.68 -10.73 6.34
CA VAL A 24 0.63 -10.37 5.84
C VAL A 24 0.78 -10.73 4.37
N THR A 25 1.55 -9.93 3.64
CA THR A 25 2.03 -10.27 2.30
C THR A 25 3.56 -10.27 2.28
N VAL A 26 4.15 -11.14 1.46
CA VAL A 26 5.59 -11.19 1.25
C VAL A 26 5.95 -10.33 0.04
N ILE A 27 6.89 -9.41 0.23
CA ILE A 27 7.42 -8.57 -0.85
C ILE A 27 8.83 -9.02 -1.24
N PRO A 28 9.18 -9.00 -2.52
CA PRO A 28 10.50 -9.42 -2.98
C PRO A 28 11.52 -8.27 -2.86
N VAL A 29 12.61 -8.52 -2.14
CA VAL A 29 13.72 -7.58 -1.99
C VAL A 29 15.04 -8.29 -2.30
N ARG A 30 16.01 -7.53 -2.80
CA ARG A 30 17.35 -8.06 -3.08
C ARG A 30 18.25 -8.00 -1.86
N ASP A 31 18.23 -6.87 -1.16
CA ASP A 31 19.06 -6.60 0.01
C ASP A 31 18.17 -6.39 1.23
N VAL A 32 18.14 -7.38 2.11
CA VAL A 32 17.27 -7.39 3.29
C VAL A 32 17.60 -6.26 4.27
N ASP A 33 18.88 -5.99 4.50
CA ASP A 33 19.29 -4.93 5.43
C ASP A 33 18.96 -3.54 4.88
N ARG A 34 19.11 -3.33 3.58
CA ARG A 34 18.72 -2.08 2.94
C ARG A 34 17.21 -1.87 2.99
N ALA A 35 16.42 -2.89 2.72
CA ALA A 35 14.97 -2.83 2.84
C ALA A 35 14.53 -2.56 4.29
N LYS A 36 15.15 -3.24 5.25
CA LYS A 36 14.90 -3.02 6.67
C LYS A 36 15.16 -1.57 7.08
N ALA A 37 16.30 -1.02 6.69
CA ALA A 37 16.64 0.37 6.98
C ALA A 37 15.63 1.36 6.38
N PHE A 38 15.15 1.09 5.17
CA PHE A 38 14.15 1.92 4.50
C PHE A 38 12.83 1.96 5.27
N TYR A 39 12.22 0.81 5.56
CA TYR A 39 10.93 0.75 6.26
C TYR A 39 11.05 1.24 7.71
N GLN A 40 12.16 0.96 8.38
CA GLN A 40 12.42 1.49 9.71
C GLN A 40 12.55 3.02 9.68
N GLY A 41 13.18 3.56 8.64
CA GLY A 41 13.29 5.02 8.42
C GLY A 41 11.94 5.70 8.19
N LEU A 42 10.95 4.98 7.63
CA LEU A 42 9.58 5.48 7.49
C LEU A 42 8.78 5.45 8.80
N GLY A 43 9.36 4.98 9.90
CA GLY A 43 8.67 4.86 11.17
C GLY A 43 7.72 3.67 11.28
N TRP A 44 7.81 2.73 10.36
CA TRP A 44 7.00 1.50 10.44
C TRP A 44 7.50 0.62 11.59
N ARG A 45 6.57 -0.06 12.24
CA ARG A 45 6.88 -0.92 13.40
C ARG A 45 7.58 -2.20 12.94
N LEU A 46 8.78 -2.44 13.44
CA LEU A 46 9.46 -3.72 13.27
C LEU A 46 8.84 -4.75 14.21
N ASP A 47 8.17 -5.74 13.64
CA ASP A 47 7.50 -6.80 14.40
C ASP A 47 8.40 -8.02 14.60
N ALA A 48 9.24 -8.33 13.62
CA ALA A 48 10.11 -9.49 13.65
C ALA A 48 11.36 -9.27 12.78
N ASP A 49 12.47 -9.86 13.25
CA ASP A 49 13.68 -10.05 12.46
C ASP A 49 14.33 -11.35 12.93
N PHE A 50 14.08 -12.42 12.20
CA PHE A 50 14.54 -13.75 12.53
C PHE A 50 15.51 -14.27 11.47
N PRO A 51 16.82 -14.16 11.70
CA PRO A 51 17.84 -14.82 10.88
C PRO A 51 17.92 -16.32 11.26
N VAL A 52 17.06 -17.12 10.63
CA VAL A 52 16.93 -18.55 10.98
C VAL A 52 18.16 -19.34 10.53
N SER A 53 18.68 -19.05 9.34
CA SER A 53 19.87 -19.65 8.78
C SER A 53 20.51 -18.73 7.73
N ALA A 54 21.62 -19.15 7.13
CA ALA A 54 22.22 -18.40 6.01
C ALA A 54 21.27 -18.29 4.80
N ASP A 55 20.35 -19.24 4.64
CA ASP A 55 19.43 -19.33 3.50
C ASP A 55 18.00 -18.87 3.81
N TYR A 56 17.70 -18.54 5.06
CA TYR A 56 16.35 -18.16 5.46
C TYR A 56 16.35 -17.10 6.56
N ARG A 57 15.79 -15.93 6.26
CA ARG A 57 15.58 -14.82 7.20
C ARG A 57 14.21 -14.20 6.96
N VAL A 58 13.51 -13.88 8.02
CA VAL A 58 12.19 -13.22 7.99
C VAL A 58 12.27 -11.89 8.70
N VAL A 59 11.89 -10.82 8.01
CA VAL A 59 11.71 -9.48 8.60
C VAL A 59 10.26 -9.07 8.37
N GLN A 60 9.61 -8.55 9.41
CA GLN A 60 8.21 -8.10 9.33
C GLN A 60 8.06 -6.67 9.80
N PHE A 61 7.35 -5.87 9.02
CA PHE A 61 6.97 -4.50 9.37
C PHE A 61 5.48 -4.30 9.25
N THR A 62 4.95 -3.44 10.13
CA THR A 62 3.55 -2.99 10.07
C THR A 62 3.52 -1.48 9.87
N PRO A 63 2.82 -0.97 8.83
CA PRO A 63 2.58 0.45 8.67
C PRO A 63 1.81 1.03 9.86
N PRO A 64 2.01 2.32 10.22
CA PRO A 64 1.28 2.96 11.30
C PRO A 64 -0.24 2.81 11.13
N GLY A 65 -0.90 2.28 12.16
CA GLY A 65 -2.36 2.10 12.16
C GLY A 65 -2.91 0.98 11.29
N SER A 66 -2.05 0.22 10.59
CA SER A 66 -2.48 -0.91 9.76
C SER A 66 -2.71 -2.18 10.58
N PRO A 67 -3.77 -2.94 10.30
CA PRO A 67 -3.96 -4.27 10.87
C PRO A 67 -3.19 -5.37 10.10
N ALA A 68 -2.70 -5.07 8.89
CA ALA A 68 -1.94 -5.99 8.07
C ALA A 68 -0.49 -5.55 7.93
N SER A 69 0.38 -6.50 7.66
CA SER A 69 1.83 -6.33 7.66
C SER A 69 2.45 -6.72 6.31
N ILE A 70 3.72 -6.40 6.15
CA ILE A 70 4.57 -6.95 5.10
C ILE A 70 5.67 -7.81 5.71
N GLN A 71 6.10 -8.80 4.96
CA GLN A 71 7.31 -9.56 5.24
C GLN A 71 8.25 -9.50 4.04
N PHE A 72 9.53 -9.55 4.31
CA PHE A 72 10.56 -9.77 3.32
C PHE A 72 11.75 -10.46 3.99
N GLY A 73 12.64 -11.00 3.19
CA GLY A 73 13.77 -11.71 3.76
C GLY A 73 14.53 -12.54 2.72
N THR A 74 15.34 -13.44 3.24
CA THR A 74 16.08 -14.39 2.42
C THR A 74 15.28 -15.69 2.31
N GLY A 75 15.16 -16.23 1.09
CA GLY A 75 14.51 -17.52 0.85
C GLY A 75 12.99 -17.54 1.01
N MET A 76 12.32 -16.38 1.00
CA MET A 76 10.89 -16.29 1.26
C MET A 76 10.02 -16.31 0.00
N THR A 77 10.52 -15.88 -1.13
CA THR A 77 9.76 -15.80 -2.37
C THR A 77 10.67 -15.93 -3.59
N ALA A 78 10.12 -16.49 -4.66
CA ALA A 78 10.78 -16.57 -5.96
C ALA A 78 10.47 -15.36 -6.86
N LEU A 79 9.64 -14.42 -6.42
CA LEU A 79 9.35 -13.21 -7.18
C LEU A 79 10.60 -12.35 -7.36
N ALA A 80 10.72 -11.72 -8.51
CA ALA A 80 11.84 -10.82 -8.78
C ALA A 80 11.81 -9.62 -7.81
N PRO A 81 12.96 -9.20 -7.25
CA PRO A 81 13.04 -8.01 -6.41
C PRO A 81 12.42 -6.80 -7.09
N GLY A 82 11.58 -6.04 -6.36
CA GLY A 82 10.93 -4.86 -6.88
C GLY A 82 9.70 -5.11 -7.76
N SER A 83 9.23 -6.34 -7.89
CA SER A 83 8.13 -6.68 -8.80
C SER A 83 6.73 -6.36 -8.27
N MET A 84 6.57 -6.04 -7.01
CA MET A 84 5.27 -5.65 -6.43
C MET A 84 4.97 -4.19 -6.75
N LYS A 85 3.89 -3.93 -7.51
CA LYS A 85 3.61 -2.58 -8.04
C LYS A 85 2.32 -1.94 -7.53
N ASP A 86 1.42 -2.69 -6.93
CA ASP A 86 0.07 -2.23 -6.63
C ASP A 86 -0.31 -2.51 -5.17
N MET A 87 0.55 -2.08 -4.25
CA MET A 87 0.29 -2.14 -2.83
C MET A 87 -0.29 -0.81 -2.35
N PHE A 88 -1.46 -0.86 -1.70
CA PHE A 88 -2.19 0.33 -1.30
C PHE A 88 -1.95 0.67 0.16
N LEU A 89 -1.73 1.94 0.43
CA LEU A 89 -1.82 2.56 1.75
C LEU A 89 -2.94 3.59 1.72
N ILE A 90 -3.90 3.43 2.61
CA ILE A 90 -5.01 4.38 2.73
C ILE A 90 -4.63 5.46 3.72
N VAL A 91 -4.85 6.70 3.33
CA VAL A 91 -4.58 7.89 4.15
C VAL A 91 -5.81 8.80 4.19
N ASP A 92 -5.97 9.52 5.29
CA ASP A 92 -7.08 10.46 5.44
C ASP A 92 -6.77 11.82 4.81
N ASP A 93 -5.49 12.18 4.78
CA ASP A 93 -4.98 13.44 4.23
C ASP A 93 -3.73 13.14 3.40
N LEU A 94 -3.87 13.24 2.09
CA LEU A 94 -2.80 12.87 1.16
C LEU A 94 -1.64 13.86 1.19
N ASP A 95 -1.90 15.15 1.37
CA ASP A 95 -0.84 16.16 1.44
C ASP A 95 0.00 15.98 2.71
N ALA A 96 -0.64 15.73 3.85
CA ALA A 96 0.04 15.45 5.10
C ALA A 96 0.88 14.16 5.02
N ALA A 97 0.35 13.12 4.41
CA ALA A 97 1.06 11.85 4.22
C ALA A 97 2.29 12.03 3.32
N ARG A 98 2.18 12.78 2.23
CA ARG A 98 3.29 13.08 1.32
C ARG A 98 4.40 13.86 2.04
N GLU A 99 4.01 14.89 2.79
CA GLU A 99 4.96 15.72 3.54
C GLU A 99 5.73 14.88 4.56
N GLU A 100 5.04 14.04 5.33
CA GLU A 100 5.67 13.18 6.31
C GLU A 100 6.61 12.15 5.68
N LEU A 101 6.15 11.43 4.66
CA LEU A 101 6.97 10.43 3.97
C LEU A 101 8.20 11.05 3.31
N SER A 102 8.06 12.23 2.70
CA SER A 102 9.20 12.95 2.11
C SER A 102 10.20 13.37 3.18
N ARG A 103 9.74 13.85 4.33
CA ARG A 103 10.59 14.18 5.47
C ARG A 103 11.35 12.96 6.01
N LEU A 104 10.73 11.78 5.93
CA LEU A 104 11.31 10.52 6.39
C LEU A 104 12.19 9.84 5.32
N GLY A 105 12.36 10.44 4.16
CA GLY A 105 13.30 10.02 3.13
C GLY A 105 12.72 9.26 1.95
N ALA A 106 11.40 9.11 1.86
CA ALA A 106 10.77 8.53 0.67
C ALA A 106 10.71 9.56 -0.47
N ASP A 107 10.92 9.08 -1.68
CA ASP A 107 10.71 9.88 -2.90
C ASP A 107 9.26 9.73 -3.35
N VAL A 108 8.39 10.64 -2.87
CA VAL A 108 6.96 10.59 -3.12
C VAL A 108 6.61 11.41 -4.35
N SER A 109 5.82 10.82 -5.26
CA SER A 109 5.33 11.49 -6.46
C SER A 109 4.46 12.70 -6.13
N ASP A 110 4.22 13.54 -7.14
CA ASP A 110 3.13 14.52 -7.08
C ASP A 110 1.78 13.81 -6.99
N VAL A 111 0.78 14.53 -6.47
CA VAL A 111 -0.60 14.03 -6.41
C VAL A 111 -1.20 14.02 -7.81
N TRP A 112 -1.94 12.98 -8.13
CA TRP A 112 -2.74 12.89 -9.35
C TRP A 112 -4.15 12.39 -9.03
N HIS A 113 -5.05 12.60 -9.98
CA HIS A 113 -6.38 11.99 -9.98
C HIS A 113 -6.69 11.47 -11.39
N GLY A 114 -7.71 10.64 -11.51
CA GLY A 114 -8.09 10.04 -12.78
C GLY A 114 -9.06 8.90 -12.62
N LYS A 115 -9.11 8.00 -13.62
CA LYS A 115 -10.03 6.85 -13.63
C LYS A 115 -9.65 5.73 -12.66
N GLY A 116 -8.68 5.93 -11.80
CA GLY A 116 -8.23 4.98 -10.80
C GLY A 116 -6.73 4.74 -10.88
N VAL A 117 -6.25 3.81 -10.08
CA VAL A 117 -4.81 3.50 -9.94
C VAL A 117 -4.18 2.93 -11.21
N ASN A 118 -4.97 2.28 -12.05
CA ASN A 118 -4.51 1.70 -13.32
C ASN A 118 -4.54 2.69 -14.48
N ALA A 119 -4.95 3.94 -14.22
CA ALA A 119 -4.86 4.98 -15.23
C ALA A 119 -3.40 5.18 -15.65
N GLY A 120 -3.12 5.02 -16.92
CA GLY A 120 -1.82 5.34 -17.46
C GLY A 120 -1.48 6.84 -17.29
N PRO A 121 -0.20 7.24 -17.41
CA PRO A 121 0.19 8.64 -17.23
C PRO A 121 -0.62 9.62 -18.10
N ALA A 122 -1.04 9.20 -19.28
CA ALA A 122 -1.87 10.01 -20.19
C ALA A 122 -3.31 10.20 -19.73
N GLU A 123 -3.79 9.35 -18.82
CA GLU A 123 -5.16 9.40 -18.28
C GLU A 123 -5.24 10.08 -16.91
N ARG A 124 -4.08 10.43 -16.34
CA ARG A 124 -3.97 11.13 -15.05
C ARG A 124 -4.03 12.62 -15.26
N ALA A 125 -4.76 13.29 -14.38
CA ALA A 125 -4.70 14.74 -14.27
C ALA A 125 -3.89 15.16 -13.04
N PRO A 126 -3.08 16.23 -13.07
CA PRO A 126 -2.32 16.69 -11.93
C PRO A 126 -3.21 17.22 -10.81
N GLY A 127 -2.77 17.00 -9.57
CA GLY A 127 -3.44 17.48 -8.38
C GLY A 127 -4.53 16.54 -7.87
N PRO A 128 -5.14 16.90 -6.71
CA PRO A 128 -6.21 16.11 -6.13
C PRO A 128 -7.49 16.17 -6.95
N ASP A 129 -8.39 15.21 -6.73
CA ASP A 129 -9.72 15.25 -7.32
C ASP A 129 -10.40 16.59 -7.01
N PRO A 130 -10.86 17.36 -8.02
CA PRO A 130 -11.43 18.69 -7.81
C PRO A 130 -12.65 18.70 -6.89
N ASP A 131 -13.41 17.60 -6.87
CA ASP A 131 -14.59 17.45 -6.03
C ASP A 131 -14.27 16.90 -4.63
N GLY A 132 -13.02 16.55 -4.36
CA GLY A 132 -12.57 16.04 -3.07
C GLY A 132 -13.13 14.67 -2.70
N ASN A 133 -13.54 13.87 -3.68
CA ASN A 133 -14.10 12.56 -3.44
C ASN A 133 -13.06 11.56 -2.94
N SER A 134 -13.47 10.71 -2.00
CA SER A 134 -12.67 9.57 -1.57
C SER A 134 -12.40 8.62 -2.74
N TYR A 135 -11.29 7.90 -2.68
CA TYR A 135 -10.82 6.93 -3.69
C TYR A 135 -10.32 7.55 -5.01
N ARG A 136 -10.26 8.87 -5.14
CA ARG A 136 -9.99 9.54 -6.41
C ARG A 136 -8.63 10.22 -6.49
N SER A 137 -7.96 10.43 -5.37
CA SER A 137 -6.67 11.11 -5.31
C SER A 137 -5.57 10.15 -4.86
N PHE A 138 -4.41 10.22 -5.55
CA PHE A 138 -3.31 9.28 -5.39
C PHE A 138 -1.95 9.98 -5.36
N ALA A 139 -1.00 9.32 -4.73
CA ALA A 139 0.43 9.54 -4.89
C ALA A 139 1.14 8.19 -4.75
N SER A 140 2.41 8.09 -5.08
CA SER A 140 3.16 6.86 -4.97
C SER A 140 4.58 7.07 -4.51
N PHE A 141 5.15 6.04 -3.91
CA PHE A 141 6.58 5.92 -3.66
C PHE A 141 7.01 4.47 -3.83
N SER A 142 8.30 4.25 -4.00
CA SER A 142 8.87 2.92 -4.11
C SER A 142 9.90 2.68 -3.02
N ASP A 143 10.06 1.42 -2.62
CA ASP A 143 11.17 1.00 -1.79
C ASP A 143 12.47 0.94 -2.61
N PRO A 144 13.65 0.67 -1.99
CA PRO A 144 14.91 0.64 -2.73
C PRO A 144 14.99 -0.37 -3.85
N ASP A 145 14.19 -1.44 -3.82
CA ASP A 145 14.12 -2.45 -4.87
C ASP A 145 13.15 -2.09 -6.00
N GLY A 146 12.29 -1.10 -5.80
CA GLY A 146 11.28 -0.70 -6.75
C GLY A 146 9.89 -1.28 -6.48
N ASN A 147 9.66 -1.93 -5.33
CA ASN A 147 8.31 -2.26 -4.89
C ASN A 147 7.54 -0.98 -4.65
N ARG A 148 6.38 -0.82 -5.29
CA ARG A 148 5.65 0.44 -5.31
C ARG A 148 4.45 0.42 -4.40
N TRP A 149 4.35 1.46 -3.59
CA TRP A 149 3.24 1.78 -2.73
C TRP A 149 2.40 2.89 -3.35
N LEU A 150 1.09 2.71 -3.33
CA LEU A 150 0.10 3.69 -3.77
C LEU A 150 -0.59 4.26 -2.54
N LEU A 151 -0.45 5.56 -2.34
CA LEU A 151 -1.24 6.29 -1.36
C LEU A 151 -2.58 6.63 -2.01
N GLN A 152 -3.67 6.27 -1.36
CA GLN A 152 -5.01 6.61 -1.79
C GLN A 152 -5.74 7.34 -0.67
N GLU A 153 -6.29 8.51 -0.97
CA GLU A 153 -7.06 9.27 0.02
C GLU A 153 -8.49 8.73 0.14
N ILE A 154 -8.86 8.34 1.36
CA ILE A 154 -10.23 7.94 1.68
C ILE A 154 -10.64 8.67 2.95
N LYS A 155 -11.51 9.66 2.82
CA LYS A 155 -12.10 10.40 3.95
C LYS A 155 -13.39 9.74 4.42
N GLN A 156 -14.15 9.19 3.50
CA GLN A 156 -15.39 8.47 3.78
C GLN A 156 -15.38 7.14 3.03
N ARG A 157 -15.46 6.05 3.77
CA ARG A 157 -15.47 4.72 3.19
C ARG A 157 -16.81 4.38 2.56
N LEU A 158 -16.77 3.57 1.51
CA LEU A 158 -17.96 2.96 0.91
C LEU A 158 -18.65 2.05 1.94
N PRO A 159 -20.00 1.87 1.84
CA PRO A 159 -20.74 0.95 2.70
C PRO A 159 -20.13 -0.47 2.68
N GLY A 160 -20.11 -1.11 3.86
CA GLY A 160 -19.55 -2.46 4.02
C GLY A 160 -18.03 -2.53 4.24
N ARG A 161 -17.35 -1.38 4.21
CA ARG A 161 -15.92 -1.29 4.56
C ARG A 161 -15.77 -0.73 5.96
N VAL A 162 -15.02 -1.39 6.80
CA VAL A 162 -14.72 -0.98 8.18
C VAL A 162 -13.29 -0.49 8.30
#